data_9c49fa46316178ac804def62873c371c
#
_entry.id   9c49fa46316178ac804def62873c371c
#
_cell.length_a   1.000
_cell.length_b   1.000
_cell.length_c   1.000
_cell.angle_alpha   90.00
_cell.angle_beta   90.00
_cell.angle_gamma   90.00
#
_symmetry.space_group_name_H-M   'P 1'
#
loop_
_entity.id
_entity.type
_entity.pdbx_description
1 polymer ?
#
loop_
_entity_poly.entity_id
_entity_poly.type
_entity_poly.pdbx_seq_one_letter_code
_entity_poly.pdbx_strand_id
1 'polypeptide(L)'
;EFDIKELILNTINLYNNNENININFIEENASDYEINSDKNNLSIVFGNILKNAIQAIGKKEDGLIEINIKDFNNSFLIKIKDNGCGIGEEEKKKIFMPNFTTKSSGMGVGLSIVYDILEMLGGSITFESELGIGTTFFVEIRKR
;
A
#
# COMPACT_ATOMS: atom_id res chain seq x y z
N GLU A 1 7.90 -19.84 2.57
CA GLU A 1 8.38 -18.79 3.51
C GLU A 1 9.24 -17.78 2.79
N PHE A 2 9.14 -16.54 3.19
CA PHE A 2 9.93 -15.45 2.61
C PHE A 2 9.95 -14.27 3.55
N ASP A 3 10.85 -13.33 3.30
CA ASP A 3 11.01 -12.11 4.10
C ASP A 3 10.13 -11.01 3.52
N ILE A 4 9.14 -10.55 4.30
CA ILE A 4 8.19 -9.51 3.86
C ILE A 4 8.89 -8.16 3.67
N LYS A 5 9.90 -7.86 4.47
CA LYS A 5 10.68 -6.62 4.32
C LYS A 5 11.39 -6.61 2.96
N GLU A 6 12.01 -7.72 2.60
CA GLU A 6 12.70 -7.83 1.31
C GLU A 6 11.72 -7.65 0.15
N LEU A 7 10.54 -8.25 0.26
CA LEU A 7 9.50 -8.09 -0.77
C LEU A 7 9.09 -6.63 -0.93
N ILE A 8 8.89 -5.92 0.18
CA ILE A 8 8.50 -4.50 0.15
C ILE A 8 9.63 -3.66 -0.45
N LEU A 9 10.88 -3.90 -0.04
CA LEU A 9 12.02 -3.16 -0.57
C LEU A 9 12.19 -3.38 -2.07
N ASN A 10 12.00 -4.60 -2.54
CA ASN A 10 12.06 -4.89 -3.97
C ASN A 10 10.94 -4.17 -4.74
N THR A 11 9.76 -4.09 -4.15
CA THR A 11 8.64 -3.37 -4.75
C THR A 11 8.96 -1.87 -4.85
N ILE A 12 9.52 -1.29 -3.79
CA ILE A 12 9.95 0.11 -3.80
C ILE A 12 10.93 0.35 -4.96
N ASN A 13 11.91 -0.54 -5.14
CA ASN A 13 12.89 -0.38 -6.20
C ASN A 13 12.26 -0.39 -7.59
N LEU A 14 11.20 -1.18 -7.79
CA LEU A 14 10.49 -1.24 -9.07
C LEU A 14 9.77 0.07 -9.40
N TYR A 15 9.31 0.80 -8.39
CA TYR A 15 8.47 1.98 -8.57
C TYR A 15 9.15 3.29 -8.20
N ASN A 16 10.43 3.27 -7.81
CA ASN A 16 11.14 4.45 -7.35
C ASN A 16 11.81 5.19 -8.52
N ASN A 17 11.01 5.54 -9.53
CA ASN A 17 11.48 6.14 -10.77
C ASN A 17 11.11 7.61 -10.93
N ASN A 18 10.43 8.19 -9.96
CA ASN A 18 9.90 9.55 -10.07
C ASN A 18 10.79 10.50 -9.26
N GLU A 19 11.40 11.46 -9.94
CA GLU A 19 12.30 12.42 -9.29
C GLU A 19 11.60 13.31 -8.26
N ASN A 20 10.28 13.50 -8.43
CA ASN A 20 9.50 14.35 -7.53
C ASN A 20 8.96 13.60 -6.30
N ILE A 21 9.27 12.31 -6.15
CA ILE A 21 8.73 11.50 -5.05
C ILE A 21 9.85 10.80 -4.31
N ASN A 22 9.91 11.01 -3.00
CA ASN A 22 10.77 10.24 -2.11
C ASN A 22 9.97 9.12 -1.48
N ILE A 23 10.52 7.91 -1.46
CA ILE A 23 9.90 6.76 -0.82
C ILE A 23 10.82 6.31 0.32
N ASN A 24 10.35 6.44 1.54
CA ASN A 24 11.11 6.09 2.74
C ASN A 24 10.54 4.82 3.37
N PHE A 25 11.41 3.91 3.73
CA PHE A 25 11.03 2.70 4.46
C PHE A 25 11.52 2.80 5.90
N ILE A 26 10.60 2.62 6.86
CA ILE A 26 10.88 2.72 8.29
C ILE A 26 10.52 1.39 8.93
N GLU A 27 11.47 0.76 9.59
CA GLU A 27 11.21 -0.50 10.29
C GLU A 27 11.17 -0.29 11.80
N GLU A 28 10.30 -1.05 12.47
CA GLU A 28 10.13 -0.97 13.92
C GLU A 28 10.13 -2.36 14.54
N ASN A 29 11.10 -2.59 15.40
CA ASN A 29 11.11 -3.65 16.42
C ASN A 29 10.83 -5.09 15.97
N ALA A 30 11.24 -5.50 14.79
CA ALA A 30 11.12 -6.89 14.42
C ALA A 30 12.47 -7.58 14.53
N SER A 31 12.48 -8.77 15.12
CA SER A 31 13.67 -9.61 15.15
C SER A 31 13.89 -10.29 13.81
N ASP A 32 12.78 -10.62 13.12
CA ASP A 32 12.83 -11.11 11.75
C ASP A 32 11.53 -10.73 11.03
N TYR A 33 11.52 -10.85 9.72
CA TYR A 33 10.39 -10.48 8.89
C TYR A 33 9.87 -11.67 8.07
N GLU A 34 10.10 -12.87 8.57
CA GLU A 34 9.67 -14.10 7.92
C GLU A 34 8.15 -14.26 7.98
N ILE A 35 7.56 -14.64 6.87
CA ILE A 35 6.16 -14.97 6.82
C ILE A 35 5.94 -16.20 5.93
N ASN A 36 4.85 -16.92 6.19
CA ASN A 36 4.43 -18.05 5.39
C ASN A 36 3.13 -17.68 4.70
N SER A 37 3.22 -17.20 3.48
CA SER A 37 2.09 -16.69 2.73
C SER A 37 2.37 -16.80 1.24
N ASP A 38 1.51 -16.21 0.43
CA ASP A 38 1.64 -16.21 -1.03
C ASP A 38 2.42 -14.97 -1.48
N LYS A 39 3.69 -15.19 -1.83
CA LYS A 39 4.60 -14.12 -2.23
C LYS A 39 4.10 -13.36 -3.46
N ASN A 40 3.59 -14.08 -4.46
CA ASN A 40 3.13 -13.45 -5.69
C ASN A 40 1.92 -12.55 -5.43
N ASN A 41 0.97 -13.04 -4.65
CA ASN A 41 -0.21 -12.23 -4.30
C ASN A 41 0.16 -11.01 -3.47
N LEU A 42 1.09 -11.13 -2.53
CA LEU A 42 1.52 -9.99 -1.75
C LEU A 42 2.30 -8.98 -2.60
N SER A 43 3.04 -9.45 -3.60
CA SER A 43 3.68 -8.53 -4.56
C SER A 43 2.63 -7.71 -5.31
N ILE A 44 1.52 -8.31 -5.68
CA ILE A 44 0.41 -7.60 -6.33
C ILE A 44 -0.19 -6.56 -5.37
N VAL A 45 -0.39 -6.93 -4.11
CA VAL A 45 -0.93 -6.03 -3.08
C VAL A 45 -0.06 -4.77 -2.96
N PHE A 46 1.22 -4.94 -2.68
CA PHE A 46 2.10 -3.79 -2.44
C PHE A 46 2.35 -2.99 -3.71
N GLY A 47 2.45 -3.66 -4.86
CA GLY A 47 2.60 -2.98 -6.14
C GLY A 47 1.41 -2.07 -6.44
N ASN A 48 0.20 -2.55 -6.21
CA ASN A 48 -1.00 -1.74 -6.47
C ASN A 48 -1.15 -0.58 -5.49
N ILE A 49 -0.88 -0.80 -4.21
CA ILE A 49 -0.95 0.28 -3.23
C ILE A 49 0.09 1.36 -3.55
N LEU A 50 1.31 0.95 -3.89
CA LEU A 50 2.37 1.90 -4.20
C LEU A 50 2.06 2.69 -5.47
N LYS A 51 1.54 2.03 -6.51
CA LYS A 51 1.10 2.72 -7.73
C LYS A 51 0.02 3.75 -7.43
N ASN A 52 -0.94 3.41 -6.57
CA ASN A 52 -1.98 4.35 -6.17
C ASN A 52 -1.40 5.58 -5.49
N ALA A 53 -0.44 5.39 -4.60
CA ALA A 53 0.21 6.50 -3.90
C ALA A 53 0.94 7.41 -4.90
N ILE A 54 1.67 6.83 -5.83
CA ILE A 54 2.40 7.57 -6.85
C ILE A 54 1.43 8.37 -7.71
N GLN A 55 0.33 7.76 -8.14
CA GLN A 55 -0.68 8.43 -8.95
C GLN A 55 -1.36 9.57 -8.19
N ALA A 56 -1.62 9.37 -6.89
CA ALA A 56 -2.25 10.40 -6.06
C ALA A 56 -1.35 11.61 -5.89
N ILE A 57 -0.05 11.40 -5.81
CA ILE A 57 0.93 12.49 -5.74
C ILE A 57 1.04 13.21 -7.08
N GLY A 58 1.03 12.45 -8.18
CA GLY A 58 1.14 13.01 -9.52
C GLY A 58 2.40 13.83 -9.72
N LYS A 59 2.24 15.07 -10.13
CA LYS A 59 3.36 15.97 -10.45
C LYS A 59 3.78 16.86 -9.29
N LYS A 60 3.22 16.65 -8.10
CA LYS A 60 3.60 17.43 -6.93
C LYS A 60 5.11 17.34 -6.67
N GLU A 61 5.75 18.50 -6.43
CA GLU A 61 7.21 18.57 -6.30
C GLU A 61 7.74 17.84 -5.08
N ASP A 62 7.03 17.95 -3.95
CA ASP A 62 7.48 17.40 -2.66
C ASP A 62 6.76 16.10 -2.32
N GLY A 63 6.62 15.20 -3.30
CA GLY A 63 5.98 13.93 -3.08
C GLY A 63 6.72 13.07 -2.06
N LEU A 64 5.98 12.48 -1.13
CA LEU A 64 6.54 11.65 -0.09
C LEU A 64 5.65 10.44 0.15
N ILE A 65 6.26 9.26 0.13
CA ILE A 65 5.61 8.02 0.52
C ILE A 65 6.44 7.43 1.66
N GLU A 66 5.77 7.16 2.78
CA GLU A 66 6.42 6.53 3.94
C GLU A 66 5.80 5.17 4.17
N ILE A 67 6.64 4.14 4.20
CA ILE A 67 6.21 2.77 4.46
C ILE A 67 6.81 2.33 5.78
N ASN A 68 5.93 1.91 6.69
CA ASN A 68 6.30 1.51 8.04
C ASN A 68 5.82 0.09 8.28
N ILE A 69 6.67 -0.76 8.84
CA ILE A 69 6.30 -2.13 9.18
C ILE A 69 6.48 -2.34 10.69
N LYS A 70 5.42 -2.86 11.33
CA LYS A 70 5.40 -3.10 12.76
C LYS A 70 5.01 -4.54 13.06
N ASP A 71 5.76 -5.15 13.97
CA ASP A 71 5.56 -6.55 14.37
C ASP A 71 4.59 -6.63 15.55
N PHE A 72 3.52 -7.42 15.38
CA PHE A 72 2.53 -7.70 16.43
C PHE A 72 2.49 -9.19 16.78
N ASN A 73 3.61 -9.87 16.76
CA ASN A 73 3.77 -11.30 17.05
C ASN A 73 3.16 -12.23 16.00
N ASN A 74 1.84 -12.21 15.82
CA ASN A 74 1.16 -13.11 14.88
C ASN A 74 0.93 -12.48 13.52
N SER A 75 1.14 -11.18 13.42
CA SER A 75 0.92 -10.44 12.18
C SER A 75 1.88 -9.27 12.08
N PHE A 76 2.01 -8.76 10.85
CA PHE A 76 2.66 -7.47 10.60
C PHE A 76 1.60 -6.46 10.22
N LEU A 77 1.74 -5.24 10.73
CA LEU A 77 0.96 -4.10 10.28
C LEU A 77 1.87 -3.23 9.42
N ILE A 78 1.47 -3.03 8.17
CA ILE A 78 2.23 -2.21 7.23
C ILE A 78 1.41 -0.96 6.92
N LYS A 79 2.00 0.21 7.22
CA LYS A 79 1.38 1.50 6.93
C LYS A 79 2.05 2.08 5.70
N ILE A 80 1.24 2.52 4.74
CA ILE A 80 1.73 3.15 3.52
C ILE A 80 1.05 4.51 3.42
N LYS A 81 1.81 5.57 3.71
CA LYS A 81 1.30 6.93 3.78
C LYS A 81 1.83 7.75 2.63
N ASP A 82 0.94 8.44 1.94
CA ASP A 82 1.33 9.38 0.88
C ASP A 82 0.82 10.78 1.20
N ASN A 83 1.45 11.77 0.61
CA ASN A 83 1.01 13.16 0.67
C ASN A 83 0.37 13.62 -0.64
N GLY A 84 -0.35 12.71 -1.28
CA GLY A 84 -1.05 12.99 -2.53
C GLY A 84 -2.35 13.76 -2.34
N CYS A 85 -3.21 13.69 -3.34
CA CYS A 85 -4.44 14.49 -3.37
C CYS A 85 -5.49 14.06 -2.34
N GLY A 86 -5.35 12.87 -1.76
CA GLY A 86 -6.34 12.35 -0.84
C GLY A 86 -7.60 11.84 -1.55
N ILE A 87 -8.55 11.38 -0.75
CA ILE A 87 -9.79 10.78 -1.24
C ILE A 87 -10.96 11.53 -0.63
N GLY A 88 -11.88 11.99 -1.47
CA GLY A 88 -13.07 12.70 -1.02
C GLY A 88 -14.05 11.76 -0.31
N GLU A 89 -14.99 12.33 0.45
CA GLU A 89 -15.92 11.53 1.26
C GLU A 89 -16.81 10.63 0.42
N GLU A 90 -17.21 11.07 -0.76
CA GLU A 90 -18.03 10.23 -1.64
C GLU A 90 -17.24 9.06 -2.19
N GLU A 91 -15.97 9.28 -2.58
CA GLU A 91 -15.12 8.25 -3.14
C GLU A 91 -14.70 7.22 -2.10
N LYS A 92 -14.57 7.64 -0.82
CA LYS A 92 -14.17 6.72 0.26
C LYS A 92 -15.05 5.48 0.34
N LYS A 93 -16.34 5.63 0.00
CA LYS A 93 -17.28 4.52 0.06
C LYS A 93 -17.08 3.50 -1.05
N LYS A 94 -16.29 3.84 -2.07
CA LYS A 94 -16.22 3.08 -3.32
C LYS A 94 -14.84 2.56 -3.67
N ILE A 95 -13.79 2.94 -2.94
CA ILE A 95 -12.40 2.68 -3.40
C ILE A 95 -12.06 1.19 -3.52
N PHE A 96 -12.76 0.34 -2.78
CA PHE A 96 -12.55 -1.12 -2.87
C PHE A 96 -13.54 -1.81 -3.81
N MET A 97 -14.42 -1.05 -4.44
CA MET A 97 -15.38 -1.62 -5.40
C MET A 97 -14.69 -1.90 -6.72
N PRO A 98 -15.07 -2.99 -7.41
CA PRO A 98 -14.55 -3.26 -8.76
C PRO A 98 -14.87 -2.11 -9.71
N ASN A 99 -13.94 -1.82 -10.61
CA ASN A 99 -14.09 -0.82 -11.68
C ASN A 99 -14.22 0.63 -11.19
N PHE A 100 -14.02 0.89 -9.90
CA PHE A 100 -14.02 2.27 -9.43
C PHE A 100 -12.68 2.93 -9.74
N THR A 101 -12.72 4.13 -10.32
CA THR A 101 -11.53 4.96 -10.51
C THR A 101 -11.93 6.41 -10.66
N THR A 102 -11.10 7.31 -10.09
CA THR A 102 -11.18 8.75 -10.32
C THR A 102 -10.11 9.20 -11.31
N LYS A 103 -9.35 8.26 -11.87
CA LYS A 103 -8.19 8.54 -12.71
C LYS A 103 -8.53 8.28 -14.17
N SER A 104 -8.03 9.14 -15.05
CA SER A 104 -8.28 8.99 -16.48
C SER A 104 -7.64 7.74 -17.08
N SER A 105 -6.61 7.20 -16.44
CA SER A 105 -5.94 5.97 -16.89
C SER A 105 -6.73 4.71 -16.59
N GLY A 106 -7.80 4.79 -15.80
CA GLY A 106 -8.79 3.75 -15.72
C GLY A 106 -8.42 2.43 -15.04
N MET A 107 -7.51 2.41 -14.09
CA MET A 107 -7.14 1.20 -13.37
C MET A 107 -8.06 0.97 -12.17
N GLY A 108 -9.37 0.90 -12.41
CA GLY A 108 -10.38 0.83 -11.36
C GLY A 108 -10.42 -0.50 -10.60
N VAL A 109 -9.61 -1.49 -10.98
CA VAL A 109 -9.62 -2.80 -10.32
C VAL A 109 -8.50 -2.97 -9.29
N GLY A 110 -7.55 -2.02 -9.22
CA GLY A 110 -6.34 -2.20 -8.40
C GLY A 110 -6.63 -2.42 -6.92
N LEU A 111 -7.44 -1.57 -6.31
CA LEU A 111 -7.73 -1.70 -4.87
C LEU A 111 -8.74 -2.80 -4.56
N SER A 112 -9.66 -3.11 -5.49
CA SER A 112 -10.56 -4.24 -5.27
C SER A 112 -9.80 -5.57 -5.28
N ILE A 113 -8.79 -5.69 -6.14
CA ILE A 113 -7.92 -6.86 -6.17
C ILE A 113 -7.14 -6.98 -4.86
N VAL A 114 -6.59 -5.86 -4.36
CA VAL A 114 -5.89 -5.83 -3.08
C VAL A 114 -6.79 -6.32 -1.96
N TYR A 115 -8.02 -5.80 -1.90
CA TYR A 115 -8.99 -6.19 -0.89
C TYR A 115 -9.26 -7.70 -0.95
N ASP A 116 -9.52 -8.22 -2.14
CA ASP A 116 -9.86 -9.64 -2.32
C ASP A 116 -8.68 -10.55 -1.94
N ILE A 117 -7.47 -10.18 -2.33
CA ILE A 117 -6.28 -10.96 -1.99
C ILE A 117 -6.10 -11.01 -0.47
N LEU A 118 -6.20 -9.86 0.20
CA LEU A 118 -5.99 -9.80 1.64
C LEU A 118 -7.08 -10.58 2.40
N GLU A 119 -8.33 -10.50 1.95
CA GLU A 119 -9.40 -11.32 2.53
C GLU A 119 -9.08 -12.81 2.41
N MET A 120 -8.64 -13.24 1.22
CA MET A 120 -8.29 -14.63 0.97
C MET A 120 -7.15 -15.09 1.87
N LEU A 121 -6.18 -14.23 2.15
CA LEU A 121 -4.99 -14.57 2.95
C LEU A 121 -5.23 -14.39 4.45
N GLY A 122 -6.44 -13.99 4.86
CA GLY A 122 -6.75 -13.79 6.28
C GLY A 122 -6.21 -12.50 6.85
N GLY A 123 -5.84 -11.56 6.00
CA GLY A 123 -5.41 -10.23 6.41
C GLY A 123 -6.51 -9.21 6.24
N SER A 124 -6.14 -7.94 6.26
CA SER A 124 -7.11 -6.86 6.09
C SER A 124 -6.45 -5.61 5.53
N ILE A 125 -7.28 -4.72 4.98
CA ILE A 125 -6.84 -3.39 4.57
C ILE A 125 -7.87 -2.37 5.01
N THR A 126 -7.40 -1.29 5.62
CA THR A 126 -8.20 -0.12 5.95
C THR A 126 -7.44 1.12 5.53
N PHE A 127 -8.06 2.28 5.63
CA PHE A 127 -7.40 3.51 5.23
C PHE A 127 -7.97 4.71 5.97
N GLU A 128 -7.17 5.76 6.01
CA GLU A 128 -7.57 7.09 6.44
C GLU A 128 -7.14 8.06 5.35
N SER A 129 -7.96 9.04 5.04
CA SER A 129 -7.65 9.99 3.97
C SER A 129 -8.31 11.33 4.22
N GLU A 130 -7.62 12.38 3.82
CA GLU A 130 -8.14 13.73 3.85
C GLU A 130 -7.82 14.40 2.52
N LEU A 131 -8.86 14.91 1.87
CA LEU A 131 -8.72 15.54 0.56
C LEU A 131 -7.75 16.73 0.65
N GLY A 132 -6.79 16.78 -0.26
CA GLY A 132 -5.76 17.80 -0.27
C GLY A 132 -4.56 17.54 0.66
N ILE A 133 -4.63 16.52 1.50
CA ILE A 133 -3.56 16.18 2.45
C ILE A 133 -2.86 14.88 2.06
N GLY A 134 -3.62 13.80 1.88
CA GLY A 134 -3.08 12.51 1.50
C GLY A 134 -3.86 11.34 2.04
N THR A 135 -3.30 10.14 1.88
CA THR A 135 -3.93 8.88 2.26
C THR A 135 -2.93 7.99 2.99
N THR A 136 -3.42 7.28 4.00
CA THR A 136 -2.66 6.24 4.67
C THR A 136 -3.43 4.93 4.56
N PHE A 137 -2.81 3.91 3.98
CA PHE A 137 -3.34 2.56 3.97
C PHE A 137 -2.72 1.76 5.10
N PHE A 138 -3.53 0.95 5.77
CA PHE A 138 -3.12 0.05 6.84
C PHE A 138 -3.38 -1.37 6.37
N VAL A 139 -2.32 -2.13 6.18
CA VAL A 139 -2.39 -3.52 5.71
C VAL A 139 -1.94 -4.43 6.84
N GLU A 140 -2.82 -5.31 7.26
CA GLU A 140 -2.46 -6.34 8.24
C GLU A 140 -2.27 -7.66 7.50
N ILE A 141 -1.12 -8.31 7.75
CA ILE A 141 -0.78 -9.59 7.14
C ILE A 141 -0.43 -10.57 8.23
N ARG A 142 -1.07 -11.73 8.21
CA ARG A 142 -0.74 -12.79 9.17
C ARG A 142 0.57 -13.44 8.77
N LYS A 143 1.36 -13.77 9.78
CA LYS A 143 2.65 -14.45 9.54
C LYS A 143 2.45 -15.88 9.05
N ARG A 144 1.27 -16.46 9.32
CA ARG A 144 0.93 -17.81 8.88
C ARG A 144 -0.52 -17.94 8.50
#